data_10f4627b945a5bb3f5e2fe6d1c37b5e1
#
_entry.id   10f4627b945a5bb3f5e2fe6d1c37b5e1
#
_cell.length_a   1.000
_cell.length_b   1.000
_cell.length_c   1.000
_cell.angle_alpha   90.00
_cell.angle_beta   90.00
_cell.angle_gamma   90.00
#
_symmetry.space_group_name_H-M   'P 1'
#
loop_
_entity.id
_entity.type
_entity.pdbx_description
1 polymer ?
#
loop_
_entity_poly.entity_id
_entity_poly.type
_entity_poly.pdbx_seq_one_letter_code
_entity_poly.pdbx_strand_id
1 'polypeptide(L)'
;MDNSKLQKLVDNRAKAMAGGGEAAVEKHHAKGCFTARERINMLLDEGSFVEVDMFLTHRCNDFGMDKKVFLGDGVAVGSGTIDGRLVFVFAQDATVIGGSLSETMAQKICKVMDMAMKMGAPIIGLNDSGGARIQEGACALAGYAEIFERNILASGVVPQISVIFGPCAGGAVYSPALTDFIMMTEQNSYMFITGPKVVKSVTGEDVTVEQLGGARVHATKSGVTHFVAATEEEAVKEVRRLISFIPQNNMEEAPMKECKDDPARLEDALNSMVPDDPNKPYDMKDIIYAIVDDGDFMEVHKDFAKNVICGFARFNGRSTGIIANQPNWLAGVLDCDASRKAARFVRFCDAFNIQILTLVDVPGFLCGTGQEYAGIIDHGAKLMFAYGEATVPKVTVTVRKSYGGSHIVMSCKQLRGDLCYAWPNAEIAVMGASGAVGVLEAKALKAIEDPEEKKKFIAEKEAAYKDKFASPYQAANRGYIDDVIEPRFTRARIIRGFEQLQTKRLTNPLKKHSNIPL
;
A
#
# COMPACT_ATOMS: atom_id res chain seq x y z
N MET A 1 -9.47 16.50 -49.77
CA MET A 1 -8.44 17.09 -48.87
C MET A 1 -7.14 17.16 -49.66
N ASP A 2 -6.42 18.27 -49.61
CA ASP A 2 -5.13 18.41 -50.30
C ASP A 2 -4.12 17.42 -49.70
N ASN A 3 -3.48 16.58 -50.53
CA ASN A 3 -2.54 15.55 -50.12
C ASN A 3 -1.36 16.09 -49.27
N SER A 4 -0.98 17.36 -49.50
CA SER A 4 0.09 18.03 -48.75
C SER A 4 -0.26 18.27 -47.29
N LYS A 5 -1.51 18.57 -46.97
CA LYS A 5 -1.98 18.78 -45.58
C LYS A 5 -2.05 17.46 -44.81
N LEU A 6 -2.47 16.38 -45.47
CA LEU A 6 -2.50 15.05 -44.87
C LEU A 6 -1.07 14.56 -44.62
N GLN A 7 -0.16 14.73 -45.56
CA GLN A 7 1.25 14.36 -45.38
C GLN A 7 1.88 15.11 -44.20
N LYS A 8 1.64 16.42 -44.08
CA LYS A 8 2.12 17.21 -42.91
C LYS A 8 1.61 16.67 -41.58
N LEU A 9 0.35 16.19 -41.51
CA LEU A 9 -0.18 15.55 -40.29
C LEU A 9 0.57 14.25 -39.98
N VAL A 10 0.78 13.40 -41.00
CA VAL A 10 1.51 12.12 -40.85
C VAL A 10 2.94 12.40 -40.35
N ASP A 11 3.65 13.33 -40.95
CA ASP A 11 5.01 13.71 -40.60
C ASP A 11 5.10 14.27 -39.16
N ASN A 12 4.16 15.12 -38.75
CA ASN A 12 4.12 15.66 -37.40
C ASN A 12 3.82 14.55 -36.35
N ARG A 13 2.91 13.62 -36.67
CA ARG A 13 2.65 12.48 -35.80
C ARG A 13 3.90 11.60 -35.64
N ALA A 14 4.58 11.29 -36.73
CA ALA A 14 5.83 10.55 -36.72
C ALA A 14 6.89 11.24 -35.84
N LYS A 15 7.04 12.57 -35.98
CA LYS A 15 7.94 13.37 -35.12
C LYS A 15 7.57 13.32 -33.63
N ALA A 16 6.27 13.44 -33.32
CA ALA A 16 5.80 13.36 -31.92
C ALA A 16 6.04 11.97 -31.31
N MET A 17 5.88 10.92 -32.12
CA MET A 17 6.13 9.54 -31.67
C MET A 17 7.62 9.22 -31.51
N ALA A 18 8.50 9.91 -32.19
CA ALA A 18 9.95 9.68 -32.13
C ALA A 18 10.60 10.18 -30.82
N GLY A 19 9.85 10.87 -29.93
CA GLY A 19 10.37 11.38 -28.66
C GLY A 19 11.59 12.27 -28.87
N GLY A 20 12.71 11.93 -28.21
CA GLY A 20 14.01 12.63 -28.35
C GLY A 20 14.79 12.32 -29.64
N GLY A 21 14.19 11.48 -30.54
CA GLY A 21 14.80 11.02 -31.78
C GLY A 21 15.55 9.70 -31.63
N GLU A 22 15.82 9.07 -32.79
CA GLU A 22 16.34 7.69 -32.89
C GLU A 22 17.57 7.45 -32.01
N ALA A 23 18.60 8.29 -32.08
CA ALA A 23 19.82 8.14 -31.29
C ALA A 23 19.56 8.23 -29.75
N ALA A 24 18.58 9.05 -29.31
CA ALA A 24 18.23 9.13 -27.89
C ALA A 24 17.46 7.89 -27.43
N VAL A 25 16.56 7.38 -28.28
CA VAL A 25 15.80 6.14 -28.03
C VAL A 25 16.74 4.93 -27.97
N GLU A 26 17.65 4.77 -28.94
CA GLU A 26 18.65 3.69 -28.93
C GLU A 26 19.50 3.71 -27.66
N LYS A 27 19.95 4.89 -27.24
CA LYS A 27 20.71 5.04 -26.01
C LYS A 27 19.88 4.70 -24.76
N HIS A 28 18.58 4.91 -24.79
CA HIS A 28 17.65 4.57 -23.70
C HIS A 28 17.43 3.05 -23.67
N HIS A 29 17.17 2.43 -24.80
CA HIS A 29 17.04 0.98 -24.94
C HIS A 29 18.34 0.23 -24.53
N ALA A 30 19.51 0.78 -24.87
CA ALA A 30 20.79 0.20 -24.45
C ALA A 30 20.99 0.13 -22.94
N LYS A 31 20.20 0.86 -22.14
CA LYS A 31 20.15 0.78 -20.67
C LYS A 31 19.11 -0.22 -20.16
N GLY A 32 18.38 -0.91 -21.07
CA GLY A 32 17.26 -1.78 -20.71
C GLY A 32 15.98 -1.06 -20.34
N CYS A 33 15.80 0.21 -20.77
CA CYS A 33 14.61 1.00 -20.47
C CYS A 33 13.72 1.12 -21.71
N PHE A 34 12.39 1.08 -21.52
CA PHE A 34 11.41 1.35 -22.58
C PHE A 34 11.07 2.84 -22.66
N THR A 35 10.67 3.30 -23.85
CA THR A 35 10.16 4.66 -24.03
C THR A 35 8.79 4.85 -23.38
N ALA A 36 8.37 6.11 -23.19
CA ALA A 36 7.07 6.43 -22.59
C ALA A 36 5.89 5.74 -23.31
N ARG A 37 5.88 5.73 -24.64
CA ARG A 37 4.79 5.10 -25.40
C ARG A 37 4.82 3.58 -25.39
N GLU A 38 6.00 2.97 -25.37
CA GLU A 38 6.15 1.53 -25.19
C GLU A 38 5.60 1.09 -23.83
N ARG A 39 5.90 1.83 -22.75
CA ARG A 39 5.36 1.61 -21.40
C ARG A 39 3.84 1.72 -21.38
N ILE A 40 3.25 2.74 -22.05
CA ILE A 40 1.79 2.89 -22.18
C ILE A 40 1.18 1.69 -22.94
N ASN A 41 1.79 1.28 -24.05
CA ASN A 41 1.29 0.16 -24.86
C ASN A 41 1.37 -1.19 -24.12
N MET A 42 2.37 -1.38 -23.24
CA MET A 42 2.43 -2.57 -22.37
C MET A 42 1.35 -2.53 -21.28
N LEU A 43 1.03 -1.35 -20.76
CA LEU A 43 0.10 -1.18 -19.64
C LEU A 43 -1.36 -1.34 -20.08
N LEU A 44 -1.74 -0.72 -21.18
CA LEU A 44 -3.12 -0.63 -21.65
C LEU A 44 -3.50 -1.80 -22.55
N ASP A 45 -4.78 -2.03 -22.68
CA ASP A 45 -5.31 -2.98 -23.65
C ASP A 45 -4.97 -2.54 -25.07
N GLU A 46 -4.67 -3.49 -25.95
CA GLU A 46 -4.24 -3.23 -27.31
C GLU A 46 -5.20 -2.31 -28.06
N GLY A 47 -4.67 -1.24 -28.66
CA GLY A 47 -5.45 -0.28 -29.44
C GLY A 47 -6.36 0.65 -28.64
N SER A 48 -6.38 0.56 -27.30
CA SER A 48 -7.27 1.38 -26.46
C SER A 48 -6.73 2.78 -26.18
N PHE A 49 -5.44 3.03 -26.39
CA PHE A 49 -4.83 4.33 -26.05
C PHE A 49 -5.31 5.48 -26.92
N VAL A 50 -5.87 6.49 -26.31
CA VAL A 50 -6.25 7.76 -26.93
C VAL A 50 -5.37 8.88 -26.38
N GLU A 51 -4.33 9.24 -27.11
CA GLU A 51 -3.39 10.31 -26.74
C GLU A 51 -4.04 11.69 -26.95
N VAL A 52 -3.85 12.59 -25.97
CA VAL A 52 -4.25 14.00 -26.07
C VAL A 52 -3.02 14.90 -26.05
N ASP A 53 -3.14 16.10 -26.64
CA ASP A 53 -2.11 17.14 -26.65
C ASP A 53 -0.73 16.68 -27.23
N MET A 54 -0.75 15.77 -28.19
CA MET A 54 0.44 15.21 -28.85
C MET A 54 1.35 16.26 -29.47
N PHE A 55 0.78 17.41 -29.90
CA PHE A 55 1.51 18.46 -30.63
C PHE A 55 1.92 19.66 -29.78
N LEU A 56 1.64 19.65 -28.48
CA LEU A 56 2.08 20.72 -27.59
C LEU A 56 3.60 20.76 -27.48
N THR A 57 4.16 21.97 -27.37
CA THR A 57 5.59 22.22 -27.20
C THR A 57 5.81 23.18 -26.04
N HIS A 58 7.00 23.16 -25.44
CA HIS A 58 7.37 24.16 -24.43
C HIS A 58 7.40 25.57 -25.02
N ARG A 59 7.37 26.59 -24.15
CA ARG A 59 7.36 28.01 -24.51
C ARG A 59 8.67 28.74 -24.13
N CYS A 60 9.64 28.01 -23.62
CA CYS A 60 10.92 28.57 -23.22
C CYS A 60 11.80 28.87 -24.44
N ASN A 61 12.32 30.10 -24.49
CA ASN A 61 13.23 30.56 -25.57
C ASN A 61 14.66 30.83 -25.04
N ASP A 62 14.86 30.78 -23.72
CA ASP A 62 16.14 31.04 -23.10
C ASP A 62 17.06 29.80 -23.16
N PHE A 63 18.36 30.03 -22.97
CA PHE A 63 19.39 28.97 -22.93
C PHE A 63 19.39 28.06 -24.17
N GLY A 64 18.99 28.56 -25.34
CA GLY A 64 18.94 27.82 -26.62
C GLY A 64 17.80 26.80 -26.70
N MET A 65 16.77 26.96 -25.88
CA MET A 65 15.59 26.10 -25.88
C MET A 65 14.74 26.33 -27.16
N ASP A 66 14.79 27.50 -27.75
CA ASP A 66 14.19 27.82 -29.07
C ASP A 66 14.60 26.83 -30.18
N LYS A 67 15.78 26.19 -30.04
CA LYS A 67 16.31 25.18 -30.97
C LYS A 67 16.05 23.74 -30.54
N LYS A 68 15.50 23.51 -29.36
CA LYS A 68 15.23 22.18 -28.80
C LYS A 68 13.75 21.93 -28.60
N VAL A 69 12.99 22.09 -29.67
CA VAL A 69 11.53 21.94 -29.67
C VAL A 69 11.15 20.51 -30.00
N PHE A 70 10.48 19.84 -29.09
CA PHE A 70 9.96 18.48 -29.24
C PHE A 70 8.43 18.49 -29.15
N LEU A 71 7.76 17.83 -30.09
CA LEU A 71 6.30 17.67 -30.07
C LEU A 71 5.94 16.73 -28.90
N GLY A 72 4.95 17.13 -28.09
CA GLY A 72 4.56 16.41 -26.88
C GLY A 72 5.36 16.78 -25.64
N ASP A 73 6.46 17.53 -25.78
CA ASP A 73 7.32 18.08 -24.73
C ASP A 73 7.70 17.07 -23.61
N GLY A 74 8.05 15.84 -24.00
CA GLY A 74 8.60 14.85 -23.07
C GLY A 74 7.57 14.15 -22.16
N VAL A 75 6.28 14.22 -22.51
CA VAL A 75 5.25 13.42 -21.85
C VAL A 75 4.16 12.98 -22.82
N ALA A 76 3.81 11.70 -22.83
CA ALA A 76 2.61 11.17 -23.46
C ALA A 76 1.50 11.07 -22.40
N VAL A 77 0.33 11.63 -22.71
CA VAL A 77 -0.82 11.63 -21.79
C VAL A 77 -2.11 11.26 -22.52
N GLY A 78 -3.03 10.58 -21.84
CA GLY A 78 -4.30 10.20 -22.44
C GLY A 78 -5.09 9.22 -21.58
N SER A 79 -5.98 8.50 -22.22
CA SER A 79 -6.79 7.46 -21.61
C SER A 79 -6.73 6.17 -22.41
N GLY A 80 -7.05 5.07 -21.77
CA GLY A 80 -7.21 3.76 -22.38
C GLY A 80 -7.92 2.82 -21.42
N THR A 81 -7.84 1.52 -21.67
CA THR A 81 -8.45 0.53 -20.77
C THR A 81 -7.43 -0.46 -20.24
N ILE A 82 -7.72 -0.99 -19.06
CA ILE A 82 -7.07 -2.17 -18.46
C ILE A 82 -8.17 -3.18 -18.18
N ASP A 83 -8.13 -4.31 -18.87
CA ASP A 83 -9.17 -5.35 -18.79
C ASP A 83 -10.58 -4.75 -19.01
N GLY A 84 -10.70 -3.86 -20.02
CA GLY A 84 -11.93 -3.16 -20.40
C GLY A 84 -12.31 -1.97 -19.51
N ARG A 85 -11.62 -1.70 -18.41
CA ARG A 85 -11.89 -0.62 -17.48
C ARG A 85 -11.12 0.64 -17.85
N LEU A 86 -11.81 1.78 -17.91
CA LEU A 86 -11.21 3.08 -18.23
C LEU A 86 -10.16 3.47 -17.18
N VAL A 87 -8.99 3.88 -17.66
CA VAL A 87 -7.93 4.50 -16.84
C VAL A 87 -7.35 5.70 -17.59
N PHE A 88 -6.81 6.65 -16.84
CA PHE A 88 -6.03 7.76 -17.38
C PHE A 88 -4.55 7.53 -17.07
N VAL A 89 -3.69 7.91 -18.02
CA VAL A 89 -2.26 7.66 -17.91
C VAL A 89 -1.46 8.89 -18.37
N PHE A 90 -0.37 9.14 -17.68
CA PHE A 90 0.72 9.97 -18.19
C PHE A 90 2.04 9.20 -18.09
N ALA A 91 2.89 9.33 -19.11
CA ALA A 91 4.20 8.70 -19.13
C ALA A 91 5.27 9.74 -19.50
N GLN A 92 6.23 9.95 -18.61
CA GLN A 92 7.36 10.84 -18.85
C GLN A 92 8.38 10.17 -19.77
N ASP A 93 8.90 10.93 -20.73
CA ASP A 93 9.86 10.46 -21.73
C ASP A 93 11.26 11.02 -21.43
N ALA A 94 12.10 10.20 -20.80
CA ALA A 94 13.47 10.58 -20.47
C ALA A 94 14.35 10.84 -21.71
N THR A 95 13.94 10.42 -22.91
CA THR A 95 14.65 10.72 -24.16
C THR A 95 14.54 12.21 -24.54
N VAL A 96 13.53 12.91 -24.00
CA VAL A 96 13.29 14.34 -24.22
C VAL A 96 13.75 15.12 -23.00
N ILE A 97 14.88 15.78 -23.10
CA ILE A 97 15.47 16.65 -22.05
C ILE A 97 15.48 15.96 -20.66
N GLY A 98 15.76 14.64 -20.64
CA GLY A 98 15.82 13.85 -19.41
C GLY A 98 14.49 13.73 -18.66
N GLY A 99 13.35 13.83 -19.34
CA GLY A 99 12.03 13.81 -18.71
C GLY A 99 11.77 14.99 -17.75
N SER A 100 12.57 16.07 -17.81
CA SER A 100 12.43 17.20 -16.89
C SER A 100 11.13 17.96 -17.10
N LEU A 101 10.45 18.29 -15.98
CA LEU A 101 9.14 18.94 -15.99
C LEU A 101 9.23 20.38 -16.45
N SER A 102 8.55 20.70 -17.54
CA SER A 102 8.27 22.05 -18.04
C SER A 102 6.89 22.52 -17.59
N GLU A 103 6.58 23.78 -17.80
CA GLU A 103 5.21 24.31 -17.67
C GLU A 103 4.23 23.56 -18.58
N THR A 104 4.59 23.31 -19.83
CA THR A 104 3.75 22.59 -20.81
C THR A 104 3.54 21.13 -20.43
N MET A 105 4.57 20.44 -19.99
CA MET A 105 4.45 19.07 -19.49
C MET A 105 3.49 19.02 -18.30
N ALA A 106 3.61 19.94 -17.35
CA ALA A 106 2.71 20.02 -16.20
C ALA A 106 1.26 20.26 -16.62
N GLN A 107 1.01 21.18 -17.55
CA GLN A 107 -0.35 21.44 -18.10
C GLN A 107 -0.97 20.20 -18.72
N LYS A 108 -0.21 19.38 -19.44
CA LYS A 108 -0.68 18.10 -20.00
C LYS A 108 -1.04 17.09 -18.91
N ILE A 109 -0.18 16.93 -17.91
CA ILE A 109 -0.43 16.03 -16.76
C ILE A 109 -1.66 16.51 -15.99
N CYS A 110 -1.76 17.79 -15.65
CA CYS A 110 -2.92 18.36 -14.98
C CYS A 110 -4.21 18.13 -15.73
N LYS A 111 -4.20 18.33 -17.06
CA LYS A 111 -5.37 18.10 -17.91
C LYS A 111 -5.87 16.66 -17.83
N VAL A 112 -4.99 15.66 -17.89
CA VAL A 112 -5.41 14.26 -17.81
C VAL A 112 -5.85 13.88 -16.40
N MET A 113 -5.26 14.46 -15.35
CA MET A 113 -5.74 14.31 -13.98
C MET A 113 -7.14 14.90 -13.79
N ASP A 114 -7.39 16.11 -14.34
CA ASP A 114 -8.72 16.73 -14.30
C ASP A 114 -9.77 15.89 -15.08
N MET A 115 -9.37 15.25 -16.17
CA MET A 115 -10.24 14.32 -16.92
C MET A 115 -10.53 13.06 -16.08
N ALA A 116 -9.53 12.48 -15.44
CA ALA A 116 -9.70 11.33 -14.57
C ALA A 116 -10.69 11.61 -13.42
N MET A 117 -10.56 12.76 -12.78
CA MET A 117 -11.47 13.21 -11.72
C MET A 117 -12.90 13.40 -12.22
N LYS A 118 -13.10 13.98 -13.41
CA LYS A 118 -14.42 14.16 -14.01
C LYS A 118 -15.09 12.86 -14.41
N MET A 119 -14.30 11.87 -14.83
CA MET A 119 -14.80 10.57 -15.27
C MET A 119 -14.87 9.55 -14.11
N GLY A 120 -14.32 9.89 -12.95
CA GLY A 120 -14.26 8.97 -11.81
C GLY A 120 -13.43 7.72 -12.15
N ALA A 121 -12.24 7.87 -12.73
CA ALA A 121 -11.41 6.76 -13.18
C ALA A 121 -9.99 6.85 -12.61
N PRO A 122 -9.30 5.71 -12.39
CA PRO A 122 -7.94 5.69 -11.88
C PRO A 122 -6.98 6.47 -12.75
N ILE A 123 -5.96 7.08 -12.10
CA ILE A 123 -4.85 7.72 -12.79
C ILE A 123 -3.54 6.99 -12.50
N ILE A 124 -2.76 6.70 -13.55
CA ILE A 124 -1.51 5.98 -13.47
C ILE A 124 -0.39 6.86 -14.04
N GLY A 125 0.57 7.19 -13.20
CA GLY A 125 1.78 7.92 -13.60
C GLY A 125 2.94 6.96 -13.85
N LEU A 126 3.51 6.98 -15.07
CA LEU A 126 4.73 6.27 -15.43
C LEU A 126 5.88 7.27 -15.40
N ASN A 127 6.63 7.27 -14.31
CA ASN A 127 7.55 8.33 -13.94
C ASN A 127 8.99 8.01 -14.35
N ASP A 128 9.63 8.95 -15.05
CA ASP A 128 11.03 8.90 -15.46
C ASP A 128 11.53 10.32 -15.68
N SER A 129 11.95 11.03 -14.61
CA SER A 129 12.18 12.47 -14.63
C SER A 129 13.35 12.92 -13.78
N GLY A 130 14.21 13.71 -14.40
CA GLY A 130 15.31 14.39 -13.69
C GLY A 130 14.87 15.56 -12.78
N GLY A 131 13.56 15.81 -12.61
CA GLY A 131 13.04 16.91 -11.80
C GLY A 131 12.61 18.12 -12.62
N ALA A 132 12.63 19.31 -12.03
CA ALA A 132 12.23 20.56 -12.70
C ALA A 132 13.18 20.93 -13.85
N ARG A 133 12.62 21.38 -14.97
CA ARG A 133 13.40 21.92 -16.10
C ARG A 133 14.01 23.25 -15.70
N ILE A 134 15.32 23.26 -15.45
CA ILE A 134 16.05 24.41 -14.87
C ILE A 134 15.89 25.66 -15.76
N GLN A 135 15.85 25.50 -17.07
CA GLN A 135 15.73 26.60 -18.03
C GLN A 135 14.39 27.36 -17.92
N GLU A 136 13.38 26.75 -17.33
CA GLU A 136 12.05 27.37 -17.14
C GLU A 136 11.85 27.96 -15.73
N GLY A 137 12.82 27.78 -14.82
CA GLY A 137 12.83 28.43 -13.51
C GLY A 137 11.54 28.22 -12.72
N ALA A 138 10.91 29.32 -12.28
CA ALA A 138 9.71 29.29 -11.45
C ALA A 138 8.48 28.69 -12.15
N CYS A 139 8.41 28.71 -13.49
CA CYS A 139 7.30 28.09 -14.22
C CYS A 139 7.27 26.56 -14.04
N ALA A 140 8.43 25.91 -14.02
CA ALA A 140 8.52 24.48 -13.72
C ALA A 140 8.10 24.16 -12.27
N LEU A 141 8.43 25.03 -11.30
CA LEU A 141 8.00 24.87 -9.91
C LEU A 141 6.50 25.06 -9.74
N ALA A 142 5.93 26.05 -10.41
CA ALA A 142 4.46 26.25 -10.45
C ALA A 142 3.76 25.03 -11.03
N GLY A 143 4.31 24.44 -12.12
CA GLY A 143 3.78 23.21 -12.70
C GLY A 143 3.76 22.03 -11.73
N TYR A 144 4.80 21.86 -10.93
CA TYR A 144 4.77 20.84 -9.85
C TYR A 144 3.68 21.12 -8.82
N ALA A 145 3.54 22.37 -8.38
CA ALA A 145 2.52 22.73 -7.40
C ALA A 145 1.10 22.42 -7.89
N GLU A 146 0.82 22.68 -9.17
CA GLU A 146 -0.48 22.35 -9.80
C GLU A 146 -0.72 20.83 -9.89
N ILE A 147 0.31 20.03 -10.13
CA ILE A 147 0.19 18.55 -10.10
C ILE A 147 -0.07 18.09 -8.65
N PHE A 148 0.66 18.63 -7.66
CA PHE A 148 0.47 18.24 -6.25
C PHE A 148 -0.93 18.59 -5.74
N GLU A 149 -1.46 19.75 -6.08
CA GLU A 149 -2.83 20.12 -5.76
C GLU A 149 -3.82 19.06 -6.27
N ARG A 150 -3.67 18.63 -7.51
CA ARG A 150 -4.55 17.59 -8.10
C ARG A 150 -4.37 16.23 -7.44
N ASN A 151 -3.15 15.84 -7.07
CA ASN A 151 -2.95 14.62 -6.29
C ASN A 151 -3.71 14.69 -4.94
N ILE A 152 -3.66 15.85 -4.27
CA ILE A 152 -4.35 16.07 -2.98
C ILE A 152 -5.87 16.00 -3.17
N LEU A 153 -6.42 16.67 -4.18
CA LEU A 153 -7.86 16.67 -4.47
C LEU A 153 -8.37 15.30 -4.93
N ALA A 154 -7.54 14.52 -5.61
CA ALA A 154 -7.88 13.17 -6.07
C ALA A 154 -7.78 12.11 -4.96
N SER A 155 -7.08 12.41 -3.86
CA SER A 155 -6.87 11.48 -2.74
C SER A 155 -8.19 11.01 -2.13
N GLY A 156 -8.41 9.70 -2.14
CA GLY A 156 -9.66 9.08 -1.66
C GLY A 156 -10.88 9.31 -2.59
N VAL A 157 -10.68 9.85 -3.78
CA VAL A 157 -11.73 10.04 -4.80
C VAL A 157 -11.53 9.09 -5.98
N VAL A 158 -10.36 9.09 -6.59
CA VAL A 158 -9.96 8.12 -7.62
C VAL A 158 -8.63 7.48 -7.23
N PRO A 159 -8.43 6.19 -7.51
CA PRO A 159 -7.15 5.53 -7.25
C PRO A 159 -6.01 6.18 -8.03
N GLN A 160 -4.89 6.41 -7.35
CA GLN A 160 -3.69 7.00 -7.91
C GLN A 160 -2.51 6.04 -7.78
N ILE A 161 -1.89 5.67 -8.89
CA ILE A 161 -0.76 4.72 -8.93
C ILE A 161 0.42 5.39 -9.60
N SER A 162 1.58 5.36 -8.96
CA SER A 162 2.84 5.83 -9.53
C SER A 162 3.79 4.66 -9.75
N VAL A 163 4.27 4.51 -10.97
CA VAL A 163 5.31 3.53 -11.33
C VAL A 163 6.58 4.30 -11.67
N ILE A 164 7.66 3.95 -11.02
CA ILE A 164 8.96 4.61 -11.19
C ILE A 164 9.82 3.71 -12.06
N PHE A 165 10.13 4.17 -13.27
CA PHE A 165 10.92 3.42 -14.25
C PHE A 165 12.34 3.97 -14.44
N GLY A 166 12.57 5.18 -13.97
CA GLY A 166 13.87 5.81 -14.05
C GLY A 166 14.17 6.67 -12.82
N PRO A 167 15.12 7.60 -12.92
CA PRO A 167 15.36 8.57 -11.87
C PRO A 167 14.11 9.42 -11.60
N CYS A 168 13.78 9.62 -10.32
CA CYS A 168 12.89 10.67 -9.85
C CYS A 168 13.59 11.49 -8.79
N ALA A 169 13.89 12.75 -9.11
CA ALA A 169 14.68 13.61 -8.24
C ALA A 169 13.98 14.96 -7.96
N GLY A 170 14.20 15.51 -6.79
CA GLY A 170 13.65 16.81 -6.39
C GLY A 170 12.12 16.81 -6.39
N GLY A 171 11.50 17.76 -7.12
CA GLY A 171 10.04 17.85 -7.23
C GLY A 171 9.36 16.59 -7.74
N ALA A 172 10.03 15.77 -8.54
CA ALA A 172 9.48 14.55 -9.14
C ALA A 172 9.15 13.46 -8.12
N VAL A 173 9.64 13.50 -6.89
CA VAL A 173 9.35 12.48 -5.86
C VAL A 173 8.07 12.77 -5.08
N TYR A 174 7.63 14.02 -5.01
CA TYR A 174 6.51 14.39 -4.15
C TYR A 174 5.15 13.99 -4.76
N SER A 175 4.96 14.12 -6.08
CA SER A 175 3.75 13.63 -6.72
C SER A 175 3.55 12.13 -6.47
N PRO A 176 4.52 11.23 -6.73
CA PRO A 176 4.39 9.82 -6.32
C PRO A 176 4.10 9.63 -4.83
N ALA A 177 4.75 10.39 -3.94
CA ALA A 177 4.54 10.26 -2.49
C ALA A 177 3.11 10.64 -2.05
N LEU A 178 2.39 11.44 -2.84
CA LEU A 178 0.98 11.80 -2.61
C LEU A 178 -0.01 10.77 -3.18
N THR A 179 0.45 9.82 -4.01
CA THR A 179 -0.41 8.79 -4.59
C THR A 179 -0.65 7.61 -3.64
N ASP A 180 -1.62 6.76 -3.96
CA ASP A 180 -2.00 5.63 -3.10
C ASP A 180 -0.95 4.53 -3.10
N PHE A 181 -0.40 4.21 -4.28
CA PHE A 181 0.62 3.19 -4.43
C PHE A 181 1.79 3.65 -5.28
N ILE A 182 2.98 3.29 -4.82
CA ILE A 182 4.24 3.49 -5.55
C ILE A 182 4.83 2.12 -5.85
N MET A 183 5.19 1.89 -7.11
CA MET A 183 5.91 0.73 -7.57
C MET A 183 7.25 1.16 -8.16
N MET A 184 8.32 0.45 -7.80
CA MET A 184 9.66 0.69 -8.33
C MET A 184 10.21 -0.57 -9.00
N THR A 185 11.09 -0.37 -10.00
CA THR A 185 11.85 -1.46 -10.61
C THR A 185 13.25 -1.55 -10.03
N GLU A 186 13.82 -2.76 -9.88
CA GLU A 186 15.16 -2.92 -9.31
C GLU A 186 16.26 -2.36 -10.20
N GLN A 187 16.08 -2.37 -11.52
CA GLN A 187 17.14 -2.08 -12.46
C GLN A 187 17.52 -0.61 -12.56
N ASN A 188 16.53 0.30 -12.65
CA ASN A 188 16.76 1.68 -13.07
C ASN A 188 16.01 2.73 -12.23
N SER A 189 15.22 2.32 -11.23
CA SER A 189 14.40 3.26 -10.46
C SER A 189 15.14 3.83 -9.26
N TYR A 190 15.11 5.15 -9.16
CA TYR A 190 15.66 5.86 -8.02
C TYR A 190 14.74 6.99 -7.59
N MET A 191 14.52 7.14 -6.29
CA MET A 191 13.79 8.27 -5.70
C MET A 191 14.63 8.93 -4.63
N PHE A 192 14.92 10.23 -4.76
CA PHE A 192 15.61 11.01 -3.74
C PHE A 192 15.34 12.51 -3.90
N ILE A 193 15.38 13.25 -2.82
CA ILE A 193 15.22 14.71 -2.84
C ILE A 193 16.36 15.36 -3.62
N THR A 194 17.60 14.95 -3.33
CA THR A 194 18.81 15.42 -4.02
C THR A 194 19.73 14.24 -4.30
N GLY A 195 20.42 14.28 -5.44
CA GLY A 195 21.34 13.21 -5.83
C GLY A 195 22.63 13.14 -5.00
N PRO A 196 23.42 12.04 -5.13
CA PRO A 196 24.61 11.79 -4.33
C PRO A 196 25.65 12.93 -4.33
N LYS A 197 25.80 13.64 -5.45
CA LYS A 197 26.76 14.77 -5.55
C LYS A 197 26.39 15.92 -4.60
N VAL A 198 25.11 16.23 -4.47
CA VAL A 198 24.62 17.28 -3.55
C VAL A 198 24.71 16.79 -2.12
N VAL A 199 24.33 15.54 -1.84
CA VAL A 199 24.49 14.92 -0.52
C VAL A 199 25.95 15.04 -0.06
N LYS A 200 26.90 14.63 -0.90
CA LYS A 200 28.33 14.71 -0.59
C LYS A 200 28.80 16.14 -0.31
N SER A 201 28.30 17.13 -1.06
CA SER A 201 28.69 18.53 -0.87
C SER A 201 28.10 19.17 0.40
N VAL A 202 26.93 18.71 0.86
CA VAL A 202 26.20 19.31 1.99
C VAL A 202 26.49 18.58 3.31
N THR A 203 26.45 17.23 3.29
CA THR A 203 26.60 16.41 4.50
C THR A 203 27.93 15.70 4.62
N GLY A 204 28.70 15.67 3.54
CA GLY A 204 29.98 14.94 3.47
C GLY A 204 29.82 13.43 3.23
N GLU A 205 28.59 12.91 3.15
CA GLU A 205 28.33 11.49 2.94
C GLU A 205 28.67 11.08 1.49
N ASP A 206 29.40 9.98 1.34
CA ASP A 206 29.71 9.39 0.04
C ASP A 206 28.84 8.16 -0.18
N VAL A 207 27.82 8.33 -1.00
CA VAL A 207 26.80 7.30 -1.26
C VAL A 207 26.56 7.12 -2.75
N THR A 208 26.22 5.91 -3.16
CA THR A 208 25.75 5.63 -4.53
C THR A 208 24.27 6.01 -4.69
N VAL A 209 23.78 6.12 -5.93
CA VAL A 209 22.35 6.33 -6.20
C VAL A 209 21.49 5.22 -5.60
N GLU A 210 22.00 3.98 -5.68
CA GLU A 210 21.34 2.80 -5.15
C GLU A 210 21.21 2.81 -3.62
N GLN A 211 22.31 3.19 -2.94
CA GLN A 211 22.33 3.29 -1.48
C GLN A 211 21.49 4.46 -0.95
N LEU A 212 21.34 5.52 -1.74
CA LEU A 212 20.58 6.71 -1.35
C LEU A 212 19.06 6.50 -1.55
N GLY A 213 18.66 6.01 -2.71
CA GLY A 213 17.25 5.98 -3.07
C GLY A 213 16.87 4.89 -4.09
N GLY A 214 17.57 3.77 -4.11
CA GLY A 214 17.21 2.61 -4.92
C GLY A 214 15.95 1.90 -4.41
N ALA A 215 15.34 1.08 -5.27
CA ALA A 215 14.09 0.38 -4.97
C ALA A 215 14.15 -0.43 -3.66
N ARG A 216 15.26 -1.13 -3.40
CA ARG A 216 15.44 -1.93 -2.19
C ARG A 216 15.55 -1.08 -0.91
N VAL A 217 16.13 0.11 -0.99
CA VAL A 217 16.18 1.04 0.15
C VAL A 217 14.78 1.49 0.52
N HIS A 218 13.98 1.88 -0.47
CA HIS A 218 12.60 2.31 -0.23
C HIS A 218 11.68 1.16 0.17
N ALA A 219 11.95 -0.05 -0.30
CA ALA A 219 11.18 -1.23 0.09
C ALA A 219 11.48 -1.74 1.51
N THR A 220 12.69 -1.51 2.06
CA THR A 220 13.09 -2.14 3.32
C THR A 220 13.29 -1.17 4.47
N LYS A 221 13.66 0.09 4.18
CA LYS A 221 14.01 1.09 5.20
C LYS A 221 12.97 2.19 5.35
N SER A 222 12.61 2.86 4.25
CA SER A 222 11.72 4.02 4.32
C SER A 222 10.23 3.66 4.21
N GLY A 223 9.90 2.54 3.56
CA GLY A 223 8.52 2.15 3.26
C GLY A 223 7.85 3.08 2.23
N VAL A 224 8.62 3.84 1.44
CA VAL A 224 8.05 4.72 0.40
C VAL A 224 7.48 3.90 -0.75
N THR A 225 8.17 2.83 -1.18
CA THR A 225 7.64 1.98 -2.25
C THR A 225 6.80 0.83 -1.68
N HIS A 226 5.65 0.61 -2.28
CA HIS A 226 4.69 -0.42 -1.90
C HIS A 226 4.99 -1.76 -2.57
N PHE A 227 5.52 -1.70 -3.81
CA PHE A 227 5.85 -2.87 -4.62
C PHE A 227 7.20 -2.68 -5.31
N VAL A 228 7.94 -3.77 -5.46
CA VAL A 228 9.19 -3.82 -6.22
C VAL A 228 9.08 -4.93 -7.24
N ALA A 229 9.34 -4.60 -8.50
CA ALA A 229 9.40 -5.54 -9.61
C ALA A 229 10.84 -5.66 -10.14
N ALA A 230 11.22 -6.81 -10.65
CA ALA A 230 12.56 -6.97 -11.20
C ALA A 230 12.74 -6.22 -12.52
N THR A 231 11.69 -6.18 -13.36
CA THR A 231 11.70 -5.53 -14.68
C THR A 231 10.52 -4.58 -14.88
N GLU A 232 10.57 -3.77 -15.95
CA GLU A 232 9.46 -2.88 -16.32
C GLU A 232 8.20 -3.68 -16.71
N GLU A 233 8.35 -4.82 -17.40
CA GLU A 233 7.23 -5.68 -17.79
C GLU A 233 6.54 -6.34 -16.58
N GLU A 234 7.32 -6.74 -15.57
CA GLU A 234 6.75 -7.25 -14.32
C GLU A 234 5.99 -6.15 -13.58
N ALA A 235 6.56 -4.94 -13.51
CA ALA A 235 5.89 -3.81 -12.89
C ALA A 235 4.54 -3.52 -13.55
N VAL A 236 4.48 -3.54 -14.88
CA VAL A 236 3.23 -3.35 -15.63
C VAL A 236 2.20 -4.45 -15.31
N LYS A 237 2.62 -5.72 -15.24
CA LYS A 237 1.74 -6.84 -14.87
C LYS A 237 1.19 -6.67 -13.46
N GLU A 238 2.03 -6.26 -12.50
CA GLU A 238 1.60 -6.03 -11.13
C GLU A 238 0.66 -4.81 -11.00
N VAL A 239 0.81 -3.76 -11.82
CA VAL A 239 -0.16 -2.65 -11.89
C VAL A 239 -1.51 -3.15 -12.38
N ARG A 240 -1.55 -3.93 -13.46
CA ARG A 240 -2.79 -4.53 -13.99
C ARG A 240 -3.45 -5.42 -12.93
N ARG A 241 -2.66 -6.23 -12.22
CA ARG A 241 -3.14 -7.06 -11.11
C ARG A 241 -3.71 -6.21 -9.97
N LEU A 242 -3.03 -5.13 -9.57
CA LEU A 242 -3.52 -4.21 -8.53
C LEU A 242 -4.86 -3.58 -8.92
N ILE A 243 -4.98 -3.09 -10.16
CA ILE A 243 -6.23 -2.53 -10.70
C ILE A 243 -7.38 -3.53 -10.61
N SER A 244 -7.13 -4.83 -10.73
CA SER A 244 -8.18 -5.85 -10.60
C SER A 244 -8.77 -5.98 -9.19
N PHE A 245 -8.10 -5.48 -8.16
CA PHE A 245 -8.57 -5.52 -6.77
C PHE A 245 -9.29 -4.25 -6.32
N ILE A 246 -9.09 -3.12 -7.01
CA ILE A 246 -9.56 -1.81 -6.56
C ILE A 246 -10.72 -1.29 -7.44
N PRO A 247 -11.66 -0.50 -6.88
CA PRO A 247 -12.78 0.05 -7.65
C PRO A 247 -12.32 1.12 -8.64
N GLN A 248 -13.25 1.59 -9.45
CA GLN A 248 -13.02 2.66 -10.39
C GLN A 248 -12.82 4.01 -9.67
N ASN A 249 -13.59 4.23 -8.61
CA ASN A 249 -13.57 5.43 -7.77
C ASN A 249 -14.22 5.13 -6.41
N ASN A 250 -14.29 6.11 -5.54
CA ASN A 250 -14.85 5.98 -4.19
C ASN A 250 -16.38 5.80 -4.13
N MET A 251 -17.08 5.93 -5.26
CA MET A 251 -18.55 5.74 -5.33
C MET A 251 -18.93 4.34 -5.79
N GLU A 252 -17.96 3.56 -6.25
CA GLU A 252 -18.16 2.22 -6.77
C GLU A 252 -17.55 1.17 -5.84
N GLU A 253 -17.97 -0.07 -6.01
CA GLU A 253 -17.35 -1.22 -5.34
C GLU A 253 -16.24 -1.81 -6.22
N ALA A 254 -15.29 -2.51 -5.59
CA ALA A 254 -14.26 -3.24 -6.31
C ALA A 254 -14.88 -4.31 -7.23
N PRO A 255 -14.27 -4.58 -8.40
CA PRO A 255 -14.82 -5.53 -9.34
C PRO A 255 -14.86 -6.94 -8.73
N MET A 256 -15.97 -7.63 -8.90
CA MET A 256 -16.09 -9.04 -8.55
C MET A 256 -15.40 -9.90 -9.61
N LYS A 257 -14.65 -10.89 -9.16
CA LYS A 257 -14.10 -11.94 -10.02
C LYS A 257 -14.91 -13.21 -9.83
N GLU A 258 -15.22 -13.90 -10.91
CA GLU A 258 -15.84 -15.23 -10.81
C GLU A 258 -14.94 -16.15 -9.97
N CYS A 259 -15.51 -16.72 -8.91
CA CYS A 259 -14.81 -17.61 -8.00
C CYS A 259 -15.24 -19.04 -8.25
N LYS A 260 -14.28 -19.93 -8.50
CA LYS A 260 -14.51 -21.38 -8.64
C LYS A 260 -14.19 -22.14 -7.35
N ASP A 261 -13.54 -21.49 -6.40
CA ASP A 261 -13.21 -22.05 -5.09
C ASP A 261 -14.47 -22.06 -4.21
N ASP A 262 -14.89 -23.22 -3.74
CA ASP A 262 -16.13 -23.40 -2.96
C ASP A 262 -16.12 -22.47 -1.72
N PRO A 263 -17.08 -21.54 -1.60
CA PRO A 263 -17.18 -20.66 -0.44
C PRO A 263 -17.45 -21.41 0.87
N ALA A 264 -17.98 -22.62 0.81
CA ALA A 264 -18.23 -23.47 1.98
C ALA A 264 -17.08 -24.46 2.28
N ARG A 265 -16.02 -24.44 1.51
CA ARG A 265 -14.84 -25.30 1.69
C ARG A 265 -14.32 -25.19 3.11
N LEU A 266 -14.09 -26.35 3.74
CA LEU A 266 -13.42 -26.48 5.03
C LEU A 266 -11.92 -26.71 4.82
N GLU A 267 -11.10 -26.15 5.71
CA GLU A 267 -9.66 -26.28 5.65
C GLU A 267 -9.15 -26.97 6.94
N ASP A 268 -9.15 -28.29 6.91
CA ASP A 268 -8.78 -29.11 8.09
C ASP A 268 -7.36 -28.86 8.60
N ALA A 269 -6.44 -28.45 7.71
CA ALA A 269 -5.07 -28.10 8.07
C ALA A 269 -4.99 -26.96 9.11
N LEU A 270 -5.96 -26.05 9.13
CA LEU A 270 -5.98 -24.94 10.09
C LEU A 270 -6.09 -25.41 11.54
N ASN A 271 -6.70 -26.57 11.80
CA ASN A 271 -6.84 -27.12 13.15
C ASN A 271 -5.50 -27.46 13.81
N SER A 272 -4.43 -27.62 13.02
CA SER A 272 -3.08 -27.97 13.52
C SER A 272 -1.98 -27.01 13.06
N MET A 273 -2.33 -25.97 12.29
CA MET A 273 -1.34 -25.05 11.68
C MET A 273 -0.68 -24.15 12.72
N VAL A 274 -1.41 -23.75 13.77
CA VAL A 274 -0.89 -22.87 14.83
C VAL A 274 -0.42 -23.71 16.01
N PRO A 275 0.85 -23.59 16.43
CA PRO A 275 1.37 -24.31 17.60
C PRO A 275 0.65 -23.92 18.89
N ASP A 276 0.37 -24.91 19.75
CA ASP A 276 -0.17 -24.67 21.10
C ASP A 276 0.80 -23.89 22.00
N ASP A 277 2.11 -24.09 21.81
CA ASP A 277 3.13 -23.32 22.52
C ASP A 277 3.15 -21.87 22.00
N PRO A 278 2.78 -20.89 22.84
CA PRO A 278 2.71 -19.49 22.43
C PRO A 278 4.06 -18.88 22.03
N ASN A 279 5.18 -19.55 22.36
CA ASN A 279 6.52 -19.09 22.01
C ASN A 279 7.02 -19.65 20.66
N LYS A 280 6.34 -20.65 20.10
CA LYS A 280 6.70 -21.16 18.78
C LYS A 280 6.15 -20.25 17.67
N PRO A 281 7.03 -19.74 16.78
CA PRO A 281 6.57 -18.96 15.63
C PRO A 281 5.92 -19.86 14.58
N TYR A 282 5.09 -19.25 13.75
CA TYR A 282 4.54 -19.82 12.52
C TYR A 282 4.36 -18.69 11.51
N ASP A 283 4.21 -19.01 10.24
CA ASP A 283 3.96 -18.00 9.20
C ASP A 283 2.45 -17.76 9.05
N MET A 284 1.99 -16.56 9.37
CA MET A 284 0.58 -16.18 9.20
C MET A 284 0.13 -16.23 7.73
N LYS A 285 1.06 -16.19 6.78
CA LYS A 285 0.72 -16.30 5.36
C LYS A 285 0.19 -17.67 5.00
N ASP A 286 0.60 -18.73 5.70
CA ASP A 286 0.05 -20.07 5.47
C ASP A 286 -1.45 -20.10 5.75
N ILE A 287 -1.89 -19.40 6.82
CA ILE A 287 -3.31 -19.23 7.12
C ILE A 287 -3.99 -18.40 6.03
N ILE A 288 -3.38 -17.28 5.61
CA ILE A 288 -3.94 -16.42 4.57
C ILE A 288 -4.14 -17.21 3.28
N TYR A 289 -3.13 -17.91 2.79
CA TYR A 289 -3.23 -18.73 1.57
C TYR A 289 -4.28 -19.84 1.68
N ALA A 290 -4.45 -20.41 2.85
CA ALA A 290 -5.43 -21.46 3.09
C ALA A 290 -6.89 -20.97 3.03
N ILE A 291 -7.16 -19.70 3.39
CA ILE A 291 -8.53 -19.17 3.51
C ILE A 291 -8.99 -18.30 2.35
N VAL A 292 -8.08 -17.73 1.54
CA VAL A 292 -8.43 -16.86 0.42
C VAL A 292 -8.83 -17.67 -0.82
N ASP A 293 -9.52 -17.05 -1.76
CA ASP A 293 -9.89 -17.66 -3.03
C ASP A 293 -8.62 -18.04 -3.83
N ASP A 294 -8.56 -19.28 -4.29
CA ASP A 294 -7.47 -19.82 -5.13
C ASP A 294 -6.05 -19.64 -4.54
N GLY A 295 -5.92 -19.31 -3.25
CA GLY A 295 -4.64 -18.96 -2.63
C GLY A 295 -4.05 -17.64 -3.19
N ASP A 296 -4.84 -16.80 -3.86
CA ASP A 296 -4.37 -15.56 -4.49
C ASP A 296 -4.30 -14.40 -3.48
N PHE A 297 -3.08 -14.05 -3.09
CA PHE A 297 -2.80 -12.94 -2.17
C PHE A 297 -1.75 -11.99 -2.76
N MET A 298 -2.09 -10.70 -2.85
CA MET A 298 -1.19 -9.64 -3.30
C MET A 298 -0.70 -8.83 -2.10
N GLU A 299 0.50 -9.13 -1.62
CA GLU A 299 1.08 -8.48 -0.45
C GLU A 299 1.60 -7.08 -0.79
N VAL A 300 1.19 -6.08 0.01
CA VAL A 300 1.64 -4.68 -0.04
C VAL A 300 2.74 -4.47 0.99
N HIS A 301 3.82 -3.77 0.64
CA HIS A 301 4.97 -3.55 1.52
C HIS A 301 5.58 -4.87 2.06
N LYS A 302 5.75 -5.86 1.19
CA LYS A 302 6.25 -7.19 1.56
C LYS A 302 7.55 -7.16 2.36
N ASP A 303 8.44 -6.23 2.05
CA ASP A 303 9.78 -6.13 2.64
C ASP A 303 9.90 -5.06 3.73
N PHE A 304 8.85 -4.26 3.97
CA PHE A 304 8.79 -3.23 5.01
C PHE A 304 7.91 -3.67 6.18
N ALA A 305 8.34 -3.40 7.42
CA ALA A 305 7.60 -3.72 8.64
C ALA A 305 6.98 -5.14 8.58
N LYS A 306 7.83 -6.16 8.47
CA LYS A 306 7.43 -7.56 8.22
C LYS A 306 6.63 -8.19 9.36
N ASN A 307 6.64 -7.58 10.54
CA ASN A 307 5.83 -7.95 11.70
C ASN A 307 4.32 -7.72 11.51
N VAL A 308 3.93 -6.98 10.46
CA VAL A 308 2.54 -6.86 10.00
C VAL A 308 2.45 -7.11 8.49
N ILE A 309 1.51 -7.94 8.10
CA ILE A 309 1.17 -8.26 6.72
C ILE A 309 -0.01 -7.37 6.30
N CYS A 310 0.09 -6.72 5.15
CA CYS A 310 -1.02 -6.04 4.49
C CYS A 310 -1.11 -6.51 3.04
N GLY A 311 -2.31 -6.67 2.50
CA GLY A 311 -2.45 -7.04 1.10
C GLY A 311 -3.90 -7.27 0.68
N PHE A 312 -4.07 -7.50 -0.60
CA PHE A 312 -5.36 -7.76 -1.21
C PHE A 312 -5.53 -9.25 -1.51
N ALA A 313 -6.73 -9.74 -1.27
CA ALA A 313 -7.17 -11.06 -1.67
C ALA A 313 -8.65 -11.01 -2.06
N ARG A 314 -9.23 -12.18 -2.35
CA ARG A 314 -10.68 -12.30 -2.57
C ARG A 314 -11.29 -13.35 -1.66
N PHE A 315 -12.54 -13.08 -1.29
CA PHE A 315 -13.43 -14.02 -0.61
C PHE A 315 -14.75 -14.09 -1.38
N ASN A 316 -15.02 -15.24 -1.96
CA ASN A 316 -16.16 -15.47 -2.86
C ASN A 316 -16.21 -14.41 -3.99
N GLY A 317 -15.04 -14.16 -4.62
CA GLY A 317 -14.86 -13.22 -5.70
C GLY A 317 -14.76 -11.74 -5.30
N ARG A 318 -15.04 -11.37 -4.04
CA ARG A 318 -15.02 -9.98 -3.56
C ARG A 318 -13.65 -9.59 -3.06
N SER A 319 -13.15 -8.45 -3.52
CA SER A 319 -11.90 -7.87 -3.03
C SER A 319 -11.98 -7.56 -1.53
N THR A 320 -10.93 -7.94 -0.83
CA THR A 320 -10.79 -7.79 0.62
C THR A 320 -9.39 -7.34 0.95
N GLY A 321 -9.26 -6.30 1.76
CA GLY A 321 -8.00 -5.93 2.38
C GLY A 321 -7.73 -6.80 3.60
N ILE A 322 -6.56 -7.43 3.65
CA ILE A 322 -6.13 -8.25 4.78
C ILE A 322 -5.06 -7.49 5.55
N ILE A 323 -5.24 -7.38 6.88
CA ILE A 323 -4.24 -6.92 7.83
C ILE A 323 -4.01 -8.06 8.82
N ALA A 324 -2.76 -8.48 9.00
CA ALA A 324 -2.45 -9.59 9.90
C ALA A 324 -1.13 -9.36 10.64
N ASN A 325 -1.05 -9.82 11.89
CA ASN A 325 0.24 -9.90 12.58
C ASN A 325 1.05 -11.07 12.02
N GLN A 326 2.38 -10.92 11.96
CA GLN A 326 3.29 -11.97 11.50
C GLN A 326 4.14 -12.50 12.67
N PRO A 327 3.72 -13.59 13.33
CA PRO A 327 4.45 -14.14 14.48
C PRO A 327 5.87 -14.59 14.16
N ASN A 328 6.15 -14.90 12.91
CA ASN A 328 7.48 -15.29 12.44
C ASN A 328 8.47 -14.10 12.37
N TRP A 329 7.98 -12.88 12.57
CA TRP A 329 8.81 -11.67 12.59
C TRP A 329 8.49 -10.82 13.82
N LEU A 330 9.48 -10.64 14.72
CA LEU A 330 9.31 -9.92 15.99
C LEU A 330 8.08 -10.39 16.79
N ALA A 331 7.75 -11.68 16.74
CA ALA A 331 6.56 -12.27 17.37
C ALA A 331 5.23 -11.58 17.04
N GLY A 332 5.15 -10.81 15.97
CA GLY A 332 3.95 -10.07 15.56
C GLY A 332 3.66 -8.80 16.37
N VAL A 333 4.63 -8.27 17.15
CA VAL A 333 4.44 -7.02 17.89
C VAL A 333 4.17 -5.84 16.94
N LEU A 334 3.50 -4.80 17.44
CA LEU A 334 3.34 -3.55 16.73
C LEU A 334 4.47 -2.58 17.10
N ASP A 335 5.21 -2.10 16.11
CA ASP A 335 6.16 -1.00 16.20
C ASP A 335 5.67 0.22 15.41
N CYS A 336 6.45 1.29 15.37
CA CYS A 336 6.10 2.50 14.64
C CYS A 336 5.82 2.23 13.16
N ASP A 337 6.67 1.45 12.50
CA ASP A 337 6.57 1.17 11.07
C ASP A 337 5.39 0.24 10.73
N ALA A 338 5.16 -0.79 11.54
CA ALA A 338 3.99 -1.66 11.41
C ALA A 338 2.68 -0.88 11.57
N SER A 339 2.64 0.02 12.55
CA SER A 339 1.48 0.88 12.80
C SER A 339 1.20 1.83 11.62
N ARG A 340 2.25 2.46 11.05
CA ARG A 340 2.12 3.31 9.86
C ARG A 340 1.64 2.51 8.64
N LYS A 341 2.27 1.37 8.37
CA LYS A 341 1.92 0.47 7.26
C LYS A 341 0.46 0.06 7.32
N ALA A 342 0.03 -0.47 8.46
CA ALA A 342 -1.34 -0.94 8.65
C ALA A 342 -2.36 0.20 8.58
N ALA A 343 -2.09 1.34 9.24
CA ALA A 343 -3.00 2.49 9.24
C ALA A 343 -3.23 3.04 7.82
N ARG A 344 -2.18 3.19 7.01
CA ARG A 344 -2.31 3.64 5.63
C ARG A 344 -3.14 2.68 4.79
N PHE A 345 -2.93 1.38 4.96
CA PHE A 345 -3.65 0.36 4.21
C PHE A 345 -5.13 0.29 4.60
N VAL A 346 -5.46 0.37 5.90
CA VAL A 346 -6.85 0.45 6.39
C VAL A 346 -7.55 1.67 5.79
N ARG A 347 -6.90 2.84 5.80
CA ARG A 347 -7.49 4.06 5.24
C ARG A 347 -7.73 3.96 3.74
N PHE A 348 -6.82 3.34 2.99
CA PHE A 348 -7.03 3.07 1.57
C PHE A 348 -8.24 2.17 1.34
N CYS A 349 -8.34 1.07 2.08
CA CYS A 349 -9.48 0.15 1.97
C CYS A 349 -10.81 0.87 2.26
N ASP A 350 -10.85 1.69 3.32
CA ASP A 350 -12.06 2.45 3.67
C ASP A 350 -12.42 3.51 2.62
N ALA A 351 -11.44 4.24 2.10
CA ALA A 351 -11.66 5.26 1.07
C ALA A 351 -12.24 4.68 -0.22
N PHE A 352 -11.92 3.42 -0.53
CA PHE A 352 -12.32 2.75 -1.76
C PHE A 352 -13.25 1.55 -1.57
N ASN A 353 -14.08 1.57 -0.53
CA ASN A 353 -15.15 0.59 -0.27
C ASN A 353 -14.69 -0.88 -0.23
N ILE A 354 -13.43 -1.14 0.13
CA ILE A 354 -12.87 -2.47 0.23
C ILE A 354 -13.06 -3.00 1.66
N GLN A 355 -13.81 -4.07 1.82
CA GLN A 355 -14.01 -4.74 3.11
C GLN A 355 -12.68 -5.21 3.72
N ILE A 356 -12.60 -5.27 5.06
CA ILE A 356 -11.35 -5.52 5.79
C ILE A 356 -11.45 -6.80 6.62
N LEU A 357 -10.49 -7.71 6.42
CA LEU A 357 -10.23 -8.84 7.30
C LEU A 357 -9.00 -8.56 8.16
N THR A 358 -9.12 -8.74 9.47
CA THR A 358 -8.00 -8.63 10.41
C THR A 358 -7.74 -9.98 11.07
N LEU A 359 -6.50 -10.52 10.93
CA LEU A 359 -6.05 -11.73 11.61
C LEU A 359 -5.10 -11.35 12.73
N VAL A 360 -5.45 -11.71 13.98
CA VAL A 360 -4.76 -11.21 15.15
C VAL A 360 -3.94 -12.31 15.84
N ASP A 361 -2.64 -12.08 15.95
CA ASP A 361 -1.72 -12.76 16.88
C ASP A 361 -0.67 -11.75 17.34
N VAL A 362 -1.01 -10.93 18.34
CA VAL A 362 -0.22 -9.79 18.77
C VAL A 362 0.05 -9.80 20.28
N PRO A 363 1.31 -9.86 20.72
CA PRO A 363 1.64 -9.83 22.14
C PRO A 363 1.66 -8.43 22.76
N GLY A 364 1.63 -7.37 21.95
CA GLY A 364 1.69 -5.99 22.43
C GLY A 364 2.30 -5.03 21.43
N PHE A 365 2.50 -3.80 21.87
CA PHE A 365 3.39 -2.84 21.22
C PHE A 365 4.85 -3.10 21.62
N LEU A 366 5.78 -2.85 20.70
CA LEU A 366 7.20 -2.95 20.97
C LEU A 366 7.61 -1.87 21.98
N CYS A 367 8.17 -2.29 23.11
CA CYS A 367 8.62 -1.39 24.17
C CYS A 367 10.09 -0.99 23.98
N GLY A 368 10.49 0.06 24.66
CA GLY A 368 11.87 0.53 24.75
C GLY A 368 12.05 1.96 24.22
N THR A 369 13.15 2.59 24.67
CA THR A 369 13.43 4.01 24.36
C THR A 369 13.48 4.32 22.87
N GLY A 370 13.96 3.39 22.04
CA GLY A 370 14.00 3.56 20.59
C GLY A 370 12.59 3.74 19.98
N GLN A 371 11.60 3.00 20.45
CA GLN A 371 10.21 3.13 20.00
C GLN A 371 9.52 4.35 20.61
N GLU A 372 9.75 4.61 21.91
CA GLU A 372 9.18 5.80 22.58
C GLU A 372 9.67 7.09 21.91
N TYR A 373 10.98 7.18 21.62
CA TYR A 373 11.56 8.35 20.95
C TYR A 373 11.17 8.46 19.47
N ALA A 374 10.86 7.36 18.82
CA ALA A 374 10.32 7.32 17.46
C ALA A 374 8.81 7.61 17.39
N GLY A 375 8.13 7.82 18.54
CA GLY A 375 6.71 8.20 18.59
C GLY A 375 5.74 7.02 18.49
N ILE A 376 6.04 5.88 19.13
CA ILE A 376 5.15 4.71 19.12
C ILE A 376 3.73 5.04 19.58
N ILE A 377 3.56 6.00 20.49
CA ILE A 377 2.24 6.43 20.99
C ILE A 377 1.44 7.06 19.85
N ASP A 378 2.03 7.98 19.07
CA ASP A 378 1.36 8.62 17.94
C ASP A 378 1.08 7.64 16.81
N HIS A 379 2.03 6.76 16.49
CA HIS A 379 1.87 5.76 15.45
C HIS A 379 0.83 4.69 15.83
N GLY A 380 0.80 4.27 17.09
CA GLY A 380 -0.25 3.39 17.60
C GLY A 380 -1.63 4.04 17.58
N ALA A 381 -1.71 5.33 17.98
CA ALA A 381 -2.93 6.11 17.90
C ALA A 381 -3.41 6.31 16.45
N LYS A 382 -2.50 6.45 15.50
CA LYS A 382 -2.79 6.52 14.07
C LYS A 382 -3.50 5.25 13.56
N LEU A 383 -3.01 4.08 13.95
CA LEU A 383 -3.64 2.80 13.59
C LEU A 383 -5.03 2.66 14.24
N MET A 384 -5.13 3.02 15.52
CA MET A 384 -6.41 3.05 16.24
C MET A 384 -7.42 3.96 15.53
N PHE A 385 -6.98 5.15 15.13
CA PHE A 385 -7.80 6.12 14.43
C PHE A 385 -8.29 5.58 13.08
N ALA A 386 -7.41 4.95 12.30
CA ALA A 386 -7.75 4.37 11.01
C ALA A 386 -8.88 3.33 11.13
N TYR A 387 -8.78 2.40 12.06
CA TYR A 387 -9.84 1.41 12.29
C TYR A 387 -11.12 2.00 12.87
N GLY A 388 -11.00 2.96 13.80
CA GLY A 388 -12.15 3.60 14.42
C GLY A 388 -12.94 4.47 13.45
N GLU A 389 -12.28 5.08 12.47
CA GLU A 389 -12.93 5.92 11.45
C GLU A 389 -13.49 5.08 10.28
N ALA A 390 -12.91 3.92 9.99
CA ALA A 390 -13.30 3.08 8.88
C ALA A 390 -14.76 2.62 8.97
N THR A 391 -15.50 2.81 7.86
CA THR A 391 -16.93 2.56 7.72
C THR A 391 -17.26 1.28 6.96
N VAL A 392 -16.31 0.72 6.22
CA VAL A 392 -16.45 -0.54 5.48
C VAL A 392 -16.71 -1.73 6.40
N PRO A 393 -17.24 -2.86 5.88
CA PRO A 393 -17.35 -4.11 6.63
C PRO A 393 -16.00 -4.56 7.19
N LYS A 394 -15.97 -4.91 8.49
CA LYS A 394 -14.78 -5.35 9.21
C LYS A 394 -15.04 -6.68 9.91
N VAL A 395 -14.29 -7.70 9.52
CA VAL A 395 -14.27 -9.01 10.18
C VAL A 395 -12.92 -9.21 10.83
N THR A 396 -12.92 -9.64 12.09
CA THR A 396 -11.68 -9.89 12.87
C THR A 396 -11.66 -11.33 13.35
N VAL A 397 -10.53 -12.01 13.21
CA VAL A 397 -10.31 -13.35 13.77
C VAL A 397 -9.08 -13.31 14.66
N THR A 398 -9.27 -13.55 15.96
CA THR A 398 -8.16 -13.73 16.89
C THR A 398 -7.66 -15.17 16.77
N VAL A 399 -6.49 -15.33 16.18
CA VAL A 399 -5.89 -16.64 15.88
C VAL A 399 -5.18 -17.21 17.12
N ARG A 400 -4.44 -16.37 17.86
CA ARG A 400 -3.75 -16.79 19.08
C ARG A 400 -3.70 -15.65 20.10
N LYS A 401 -2.61 -14.87 20.21
CA LYS A 401 -2.44 -13.81 21.21
C LYS A 401 -3.16 -12.51 20.80
N SER A 402 -3.76 -11.84 21.77
CA SER A 402 -4.34 -10.51 21.61
C SER A 402 -4.28 -9.75 22.93
N TYR A 403 -3.17 -9.05 23.20
CA TYR A 403 -2.90 -8.50 24.53
C TYR A 403 -2.87 -6.97 24.56
N GLY A 404 -3.41 -6.41 25.66
CA GLY A 404 -3.28 -5.00 26.00
C GLY A 404 -3.82 -4.04 24.94
N GLY A 405 -3.14 -2.90 24.76
CA GLY A 405 -3.55 -1.89 23.79
C GLY A 405 -3.53 -2.37 22.35
N SER A 406 -2.68 -3.35 22.01
CA SER A 406 -2.64 -3.90 20.66
C SER A 406 -3.89 -4.71 20.31
N HIS A 407 -4.55 -5.36 21.28
CA HIS A 407 -5.89 -5.93 21.11
C HIS A 407 -6.88 -4.86 20.60
N ILE A 408 -6.83 -3.67 21.20
CA ILE A 408 -7.78 -2.60 20.88
C ILE A 408 -7.54 -2.12 19.44
N VAL A 409 -6.31 -1.84 19.06
CA VAL A 409 -5.99 -1.26 17.75
C VAL A 409 -6.11 -2.23 16.58
N MET A 410 -6.15 -3.54 16.83
CA MET A 410 -6.33 -4.57 15.81
C MET A 410 -7.82 -4.89 15.57
N SER A 411 -8.65 -3.86 15.39
CA SER A 411 -10.05 -3.99 15.00
C SER A 411 -10.93 -4.77 15.99
N CYS A 412 -10.81 -4.47 17.29
CA CYS A 412 -11.69 -5.08 18.29
C CYS A 412 -13.15 -4.65 18.15
N LYS A 413 -14.06 -5.39 18.79
CA LYS A 413 -15.52 -5.11 18.78
C LYS A 413 -15.85 -3.69 19.25
N GLN A 414 -15.19 -3.22 20.31
CA GLN A 414 -15.43 -1.91 20.91
C GLN A 414 -14.91 -0.75 20.05
N LEU A 415 -13.94 -1.01 19.15
CA LEU A 415 -13.44 -0.06 18.17
C LEU A 415 -14.13 -0.23 16.79
N ARG A 416 -15.45 -0.46 16.82
CA ARG A 416 -16.32 -0.59 15.64
C ARG A 416 -16.01 -1.81 14.75
N GLY A 417 -15.42 -2.88 15.28
CA GLY A 417 -15.35 -4.19 14.61
C GLY A 417 -16.76 -4.77 14.47
N ASP A 418 -17.17 -5.16 13.24
CA ASP A 418 -18.55 -5.62 12.99
C ASP A 418 -18.74 -7.07 13.46
N LEU A 419 -17.87 -7.97 13.03
CA LEU A 419 -17.88 -9.38 13.46
C LEU A 419 -16.47 -9.75 13.96
N CYS A 420 -16.41 -10.25 15.18
CA CYS A 420 -15.18 -10.63 15.84
C CYS A 420 -15.25 -12.10 16.28
N TYR A 421 -14.39 -12.92 15.74
CA TYR A 421 -14.26 -14.35 16.06
C TYR A 421 -12.95 -14.62 16.78
N ALA A 422 -12.87 -15.71 17.49
CA ALA A 422 -11.63 -16.23 18.06
C ALA A 422 -11.51 -17.74 17.83
N TRP A 423 -10.29 -18.23 17.70
CA TRP A 423 -10.03 -19.66 17.75
C TRP A 423 -10.01 -20.16 19.21
N PRO A 424 -10.21 -21.47 19.47
CA PRO A 424 -10.30 -21.99 20.83
C PRO A 424 -9.03 -21.80 21.66
N ASN A 425 -7.85 -21.75 21.00
CA ASN A 425 -6.55 -21.51 21.63
C ASN A 425 -6.17 -20.02 21.72
N ALA A 426 -7.09 -19.11 21.37
CA ALA A 426 -6.84 -17.68 21.48
C ALA A 426 -6.74 -17.22 22.94
N GLU A 427 -5.88 -16.24 23.18
CA GLU A 427 -5.72 -15.58 24.48
C GLU A 427 -6.00 -14.08 24.33
N ILE A 428 -7.08 -13.61 24.99
CA ILE A 428 -7.49 -12.19 24.97
C ILE A 428 -7.38 -11.65 26.39
N ALA A 429 -6.38 -10.81 26.67
CA ALA A 429 -6.10 -10.34 28.02
C ALA A 429 -5.37 -8.98 28.03
N VAL A 430 -5.27 -8.37 29.21
CA VAL A 430 -4.48 -7.14 29.41
C VAL A 430 -2.99 -7.38 29.14
N MET A 431 -2.48 -8.56 29.51
CA MET A 431 -1.10 -8.99 29.24
C MET A 431 -1.01 -10.52 29.29
N GLY A 432 0.06 -11.09 28.76
CA GLY A 432 0.31 -12.51 28.83
C GLY A 432 0.44 -13.01 30.29
N ALA A 433 0.12 -14.29 30.53
CA ALA A 433 0.02 -14.86 31.86
C ALA A 433 1.31 -14.70 32.70
N SER A 434 2.48 -14.87 32.07
CA SER A 434 3.77 -14.71 32.76
C SER A 434 3.97 -13.29 33.30
N GLY A 435 3.68 -12.28 32.50
CA GLY A 435 3.74 -10.88 32.95
C GLY A 435 2.72 -10.58 34.04
N ALA A 436 1.49 -11.08 33.89
CA ALA A 436 0.43 -10.87 34.87
C ALA A 436 0.77 -11.49 36.23
N VAL A 437 1.24 -12.72 36.25
CA VAL A 437 1.67 -13.42 37.48
C VAL A 437 2.84 -12.70 38.13
N GLY A 438 3.83 -12.25 37.35
CA GLY A 438 4.95 -11.45 37.83
C GLY A 438 4.54 -10.19 38.58
N VAL A 439 3.46 -9.54 38.15
CA VAL A 439 2.92 -8.32 38.79
C VAL A 439 2.01 -8.66 39.96
N LEU A 440 1.02 -9.55 39.75
CA LEU A 440 -0.02 -9.84 40.73
C LEU A 440 0.53 -10.60 41.94
N GLU A 441 1.47 -11.52 41.72
CA GLU A 441 2.04 -12.41 42.76
C GLU A 441 3.46 -11.95 43.17
N ALA A 442 3.85 -10.72 42.89
CA ALA A 442 5.21 -10.21 43.15
C ALA A 442 5.68 -10.40 44.59
N LYS A 443 4.76 -10.27 45.58
CA LYS A 443 5.07 -10.49 47.00
C LYS A 443 5.30 -11.96 47.34
N ALA A 444 4.45 -12.84 46.82
CA ALA A 444 4.57 -14.29 47.03
C ALA A 444 5.84 -14.83 46.36
N LEU A 445 6.13 -14.40 45.16
CA LEU A 445 7.33 -14.78 44.40
C LEU A 445 8.64 -14.36 45.07
N LYS A 446 8.65 -13.27 45.85
CA LYS A 446 9.79 -12.83 46.65
C LYS A 446 9.98 -13.67 47.93
N ALA A 447 8.92 -14.26 48.44
CA ALA A 447 8.95 -15.06 49.67
C ALA A 447 9.36 -16.54 49.42
N ILE A 448 9.27 -17.01 48.16
CA ILE A 448 9.66 -18.38 47.80
C ILE A 448 11.15 -18.39 47.46
N GLU A 449 11.95 -19.05 48.31
CA GLU A 449 13.41 -19.17 48.17
C GLU A 449 13.82 -20.34 47.26
N ASP A 450 13.08 -21.47 47.34
CA ASP A 450 13.37 -22.65 46.53
C ASP A 450 13.01 -22.42 45.04
N PRO A 451 13.97 -22.56 44.11
CA PRO A 451 13.73 -22.36 42.68
C PRO A 451 12.70 -23.32 42.06
N GLU A 452 12.64 -24.57 42.51
CA GLU A 452 11.69 -25.56 42.00
C GLU A 452 10.28 -25.30 42.51
N GLU A 453 10.12 -24.95 43.77
CA GLU A 453 8.84 -24.51 44.32
C GLU A 453 8.34 -23.25 43.64
N LYS A 454 9.23 -22.28 43.41
CA LYS A 454 8.90 -21.04 42.69
C LYS A 454 8.43 -21.30 41.26
N LYS A 455 9.10 -22.19 40.55
CA LYS A 455 8.72 -22.58 39.18
C LYS A 455 7.35 -23.25 39.14
N LYS A 456 7.07 -24.15 40.09
CA LYS A 456 5.78 -24.81 40.22
C LYS A 456 4.66 -23.81 40.52
N PHE A 457 4.90 -22.89 41.48
CA PHE A 457 3.97 -21.83 41.84
C PHE A 457 3.64 -20.93 40.62
N ILE A 458 4.66 -20.49 39.87
CA ILE A 458 4.46 -19.69 38.64
C ILE A 458 3.59 -20.46 37.66
N ALA A 459 3.91 -21.70 37.33
CA ALA A 459 3.15 -22.50 36.37
C ALA A 459 1.68 -22.69 36.78
N GLU A 460 1.42 -22.94 38.08
CA GLU A 460 0.05 -23.05 38.61
C GLU A 460 -0.72 -21.73 38.46
N LYS A 461 -0.10 -20.61 38.82
CA LYS A 461 -0.71 -19.27 38.72
C LYS A 461 -0.93 -18.83 37.27
N GLU A 462 0.01 -19.13 36.37
CA GLU A 462 -0.15 -18.85 34.93
C GLU A 462 -1.32 -19.65 34.36
N ALA A 463 -1.45 -20.92 34.66
CA ALA A 463 -2.57 -21.76 34.23
C ALA A 463 -3.91 -21.20 34.74
N ALA A 464 -3.99 -20.86 36.02
CA ALA A 464 -5.18 -20.27 36.62
C ALA A 464 -5.53 -18.89 36.01
N TYR A 465 -4.52 -18.07 35.70
CA TYR A 465 -4.71 -16.78 35.01
C TYR A 465 -5.25 -16.96 33.61
N LYS A 466 -4.69 -17.89 32.83
CA LYS A 466 -5.13 -18.17 31.45
C LYS A 466 -6.59 -18.62 31.45
N ASP A 467 -6.96 -19.57 32.28
CA ASP A 467 -8.35 -20.05 32.35
C ASP A 467 -9.33 -18.95 32.74
N LYS A 468 -8.99 -18.16 33.75
CA LYS A 468 -9.89 -17.19 34.35
C LYS A 468 -9.98 -15.86 33.54
N PHE A 469 -8.89 -15.40 32.89
CA PHE A 469 -8.80 -14.06 32.34
C PHE A 469 -8.41 -14.00 30.87
N ALA A 470 -7.72 -14.99 30.32
CA ALA A 470 -7.22 -14.94 28.96
C ALA A 470 -8.00 -15.82 27.98
N SER A 471 -8.79 -16.77 28.47
CA SER A 471 -9.62 -17.65 27.63
C SER A 471 -10.57 -16.85 26.72
N PRO A 472 -10.72 -17.19 25.44
CA PRO A 472 -11.64 -16.50 24.53
C PRO A 472 -13.10 -16.57 25.00
N TYR A 473 -13.47 -17.60 25.79
CA TYR A 473 -14.81 -17.73 26.36
C TYR A 473 -15.12 -16.62 27.38
N GLN A 474 -14.13 -16.04 28.03
CA GLN A 474 -14.32 -14.88 28.91
C GLN A 474 -14.71 -13.63 28.12
N ALA A 475 -14.12 -13.43 26.94
CA ALA A 475 -14.51 -12.36 26.03
C ALA A 475 -15.90 -12.62 25.42
N ALA A 476 -16.20 -13.88 25.05
CA ALA A 476 -17.49 -14.28 24.52
C ALA A 476 -18.64 -14.07 25.53
N ASN A 477 -18.44 -14.45 26.80
CA ASN A 477 -19.44 -14.24 27.87
C ASN A 477 -19.83 -12.76 28.05
N ARG A 478 -19.00 -11.84 27.63
CA ARG A 478 -19.26 -10.40 27.71
C ARG A 478 -19.72 -9.78 26.39
N GLY A 479 -19.82 -10.57 25.32
CA GLY A 479 -20.14 -10.08 23.98
C GLY A 479 -19.01 -9.26 23.35
N TYR A 480 -17.76 -9.46 23.78
CA TYR A 480 -16.59 -8.77 23.21
C TYR A 480 -16.07 -9.48 21.96
N ILE A 481 -16.46 -10.73 21.73
CA ILE A 481 -16.39 -11.45 20.47
C ILE A 481 -17.73 -12.11 20.21
N ASP A 482 -18.05 -12.36 18.94
CA ASP A 482 -19.35 -12.88 18.51
C ASP A 482 -19.41 -14.40 18.60
N ASP A 483 -18.25 -15.08 18.41
CA ASP A 483 -18.21 -16.55 18.48
C ASP A 483 -16.78 -17.05 18.69
N VAL A 484 -16.66 -18.25 19.27
CA VAL A 484 -15.43 -19.05 19.27
C VAL A 484 -15.59 -20.12 18.21
N ILE A 485 -14.80 -20.05 17.13
CA ILE A 485 -14.95 -20.89 15.95
C ILE A 485 -13.85 -21.95 15.84
N GLU A 486 -14.19 -23.14 15.39
CA GLU A 486 -13.22 -24.15 15.03
C GLU A 486 -12.39 -23.65 13.81
N PRO A 487 -11.03 -23.73 13.85
CA PRO A 487 -10.17 -23.11 12.83
C PRO A 487 -10.53 -23.49 11.38
N ARG A 488 -10.88 -24.75 11.12
CA ARG A 488 -11.22 -25.20 9.76
C ARG A 488 -12.43 -24.50 9.14
N PHE A 489 -13.32 -23.89 9.94
CA PHE A 489 -14.48 -23.14 9.44
C PHE A 489 -14.16 -21.67 9.12
N THR A 490 -12.93 -21.21 9.34
CA THR A 490 -12.55 -19.79 9.27
C THR A 490 -12.95 -19.15 7.93
N ARG A 491 -12.62 -19.79 6.79
CA ARG A 491 -13.01 -19.29 5.45
C ARG A 491 -14.53 -19.11 5.33
N ALA A 492 -15.30 -20.15 5.60
CA ALA A 492 -16.75 -20.12 5.47
C ALA A 492 -17.39 -19.07 6.40
N ARG A 493 -16.86 -18.91 7.62
CA ARG A 493 -17.33 -17.89 8.58
C ARG A 493 -17.03 -16.47 8.13
N ILE A 494 -15.84 -16.22 7.55
CA ILE A 494 -15.46 -14.93 6.98
C ILE A 494 -16.38 -14.56 5.80
N ILE A 495 -16.58 -15.47 4.85
CA ILE A 495 -17.44 -15.24 3.68
C ILE A 495 -18.86 -14.90 4.12
N ARG A 496 -19.47 -15.72 4.98
CA ARG A 496 -20.82 -15.46 5.50
C ARG A 496 -20.90 -14.16 6.30
N GLY A 497 -19.85 -13.83 7.05
CA GLY A 497 -19.75 -12.57 7.76
C GLY A 497 -19.77 -11.37 6.83
N PHE A 498 -19.00 -11.39 5.76
CA PHE A 498 -19.03 -10.33 4.75
C PHE A 498 -20.35 -10.26 3.98
N GLU A 499 -20.96 -11.39 3.65
CA GLU A 499 -22.30 -11.44 3.04
C GLU A 499 -23.35 -10.78 3.95
N GLN A 500 -23.32 -11.07 5.25
CA GLN A 500 -24.20 -10.45 6.24
C GLN A 500 -24.00 -8.94 6.31
N LEU A 501 -22.78 -8.45 6.14
CA LEU A 501 -22.40 -7.04 6.25
C LEU A 501 -22.48 -6.28 4.92
N GLN A 502 -22.85 -6.92 3.82
CA GLN A 502 -22.81 -6.33 2.47
C GLN A 502 -23.61 -5.03 2.35
N THR A 503 -24.72 -4.92 3.07
CA THR A 503 -25.59 -3.74 3.04
C THR A 503 -25.29 -2.76 4.17
N LYS A 504 -24.16 -2.93 4.89
CA LYS A 504 -23.77 -2.05 5.97
C LYS A 504 -23.77 -0.59 5.50
N ARG A 505 -24.36 0.29 6.29
CA ARG A 505 -24.30 1.75 6.13
C ARG A 505 -23.88 2.35 7.46
N LEU A 506 -22.72 2.94 7.49
CA LEU A 506 -22.15 3.62 8.64
C LEU A 506 -21.58 4.96 8.17
N THR A 507 -21.95 6.04 8.84
CA THR A 507 -21.45 7.38 8.54
C THR A 507 -20.71 7.93 9.75
N ASN A 508 -19.68 8.70 9.49
CA ASN A 508 -18.99 9.49 10.51
C ASN A 508 -19.69 10.85 10.66
N PRO A 509 -19.55 11.55 11.81
CA PRO A 509 -20.01 12.92 11.97
C PRO A 509 -19.43 13.82 10.86
N LEU A 510 -20.25 14.76 10.37
CA LEU A 510 -19.82 15.71 9.35
C LEU A 510 -18.66 16.57 9.88
N LYS A 511 -17.60 16.69 9.05
CA LYS A 511 -16.38 17.45 9.34
C LYS A 511 -15.70 17.85 8.06
N LYS A 512 -14.86 18.88 8.09
CA LYS A 512 -14.04 19.26 6.92
C LYS A 512 -13.06 18.14 6.55
N HIS A 513 -12.36 17.61 7.53
CA HIS A 513 -11.48 16.45 7.46
C HIS A 513 -11.20 15.96 8.89
N SER A 514 -10.65 14.77 9.02
CA SER A 514 -10.19 14.24 10.30
C SER A 514 -8.86 14.89 10.69
N ASN A 515 -8.67 15.15 11.99
CA ASN A 515 -7.37 15.51 12.56
C ASN A 515 -6.70 14.23 13.09
N ILE A 516 -6.24 13.38 12.17
CA ILE A 516 -5.55 12.15 12.51
C ILE A 516 -4.15 12.48 13.04
N PRO A 517 -3.59 11.75 14.03
CA PRO A 517 -2.18 11.84 14.38
C PRO A 517 -1.31 11.56 13.14
N LEU A 518 -0.39 12.49 12.78
CA LEU A 518 0.40 12.42 11.53
C LEU A 518 1.85 11.97 11.81
#